data_fc37575f2b07c08173cb99ed054856e2
#
_entry.id   fc37575f2b07c08173cb99ed054856e2
#
_cell.length_a   1.000
_cell.length_b   1.000
_cell.length_c   1.000
_cell.angle_alpha   90.00
_cell.angle_beta   90.00
_cell.angle_gamma   90.00
#
_symmetry.space_group_name_H-M   'P 1'
#
loop_
_entity.id
_entity.type
_entity.pdbx_description
1 polymer ?
#
loop_
_entity_poly.entity_id
_entity_poly.type
_entity_poly.pdbx_seq_one_letter_code
_entity_poly.pdbx_strand_id
1 'polypeptide(L)' 'SGGYLPLAATLATEPIFDAFLGHPAEGKTFFHGHTFTGNALACAAALASLQLFQRNHVLENVNQVAKVLQQELAPLG' A
#
# COMPACT_ATOMS: atom_id res chain seq x y z
N SER A 1 0.54 6.87 2.26
CA SER A 1 0.81 8.31 2.47
C SER A 1 1.85 8.57 3.57
N GLY A 2 2.37 7.54 4.24
CA GLY A 2 3.25 7.71 5.39
C GLY A 2 2.56 8.32 6.62
N GLY A 3 1.25 8.22 6.71
CA GLY A 3 0.45 8.76 7.80
C GLY A 3 0.02 10.23 7.66
N TYR A 4 0.43 10.91 6.59
CA TYR A 4 0.11 12.33 6.40
C TYR A 4 -1.33 12.58 5.97
N LEU A 5 -1.88 11.71 5.13
CA LEU A 5 -3.25 11.83 4.60
C LEU A 5 -3.94 10.47 4.60
N PRO A 6 -5.26 10.41 4.82
CA PRO A 6 -6.01 9.18 4.69
C PRO A 6 -5.93 8.63 3.27
N LEU A 7 -5.37 7.45 3.12
CA LEU A 7 -5.31 6.72 1.85
C LEU A 7 -5.21 5.23 2.12
N ALA A 8 -5.97 4.47 1.38
CA ALA A 8 -5.85 3.02 1.31
C ALA A 8 -5.86 2.58 -0.16
N ALA A 9 -5.22 1.47 -0.46
CA ALA A 9 -5.23 0.88 -1.78
C ALA A 9 -5.50 -0.62 -1.67
N THR A 10 -6.35 -1.13 -2.54
CA THR A 10 -6.57 -2.56 -2.72
C THR A 10 -5.93 -2.98 -4.04
N LEU A 11 -5.00 -3.92 -3.96
CA LEU A 11 -4.35 -4.48 -5.14
C LEU A 11 -5.00 -5.83 -5.45
N ALA A 12 -5.24 -6.06 -6.73
CA ALA A 12 -5.81 -7.31 -7.21
C ALA A 12 -5.03 -7.79 -8.44
N THR A 13 -5.09 -9.09 -8.69
CA THR A 13 -4.58 -9.64 -9.94
C THR A 13 -5.55 -9.36 -11.09
N GLU A 14 -5.04 -9.36 -12.31
CA GLU A 14 -5.85 -9.12 -13.52
C GLU A 14 -7.11 -10.01 -13.60
N PRO A 15 -7.04 -11.34 -13.37
CA PRO A 15 -8.24 -12.17 -13.40
C PRO A 15 -9.31 -11.78 -12.38
N ILE A 16 -8.92 -11.27 -11.21
CA ILE A 16 -9.87 -10.77 -10.19
C ILE A 16 -10.51 -9.48 -10.66
N PHE A 17 -9.73 -8.56 -11.22
CA PHE A 17 -10.22 -7.31 -11.78
C PHE A 17 -11.20 -7.56 -12.92
N ASP A 18 -10.83 -8.43 -13.87
CA ASP A 18 -11.64 -8.79 -15.05
C ASP A 18 -12.99 -9.41 -14.66
N ALA A 19 -13.06 -10.14 -13.55
CA ALA A 19 -14.31 -10.73 -13.06
C ALA A 19 -15.39 -9.69 -12.75
N PHE A 20 -15.02 -8.44 -12.47
CA PHE A 20 -15.93 -7.33 -12.21
C PHE A 20 -16.21 -6.45 -13.44
N LEU A 21 -15.53 -6.71 -14.55
CA LEU A 21 -15.76 -5.99 -15.80
C LEU A 21 -16.94 -6.60 -16.56
N GLY A 22 -17.78 -5.75 -17.10
CA GLY A 22 -18.93 -6.17 -17.90
C GLY A 22 -19.96 -5.07 -18.05
N HIS A 23 -21.01 -5.39 -18.83
CA HIS A 23 -22.15 -4.49 -18.96
C HIS A 23 -22.92 -4.44 -17.62
N PRO A 24 -23.47 -3.27 -17.20
CA PRO A 24 -24.21 -3.14 -15.94
C PRO A 24 -25.32 -4.18 -15.73
N ALA A 25 -25.96 -4.63 -16.80
CA ALA A 25 -27.02 -5.64 -16.76
C ALA A 25 -26.53 -7.05 -16.39
N GLU A 26 -25.21 -7.32 -16.46
CA GLU A 26 -24.62 -8.61 -16.12
C GLU A 26 -24.44 -8.84 -14.61
N GLY A 27 -24.68 -7.80 -13.81
CA GLY A 27 -24.57 -7.88 -12.35
C GLY A 27 -23.16 -8.10 -11.82
N LYS A 28 -22.13 -7.81 -12.62
CA LYS A 28 -20.72 -7.98 -12.24
C LYS A 28 -20.11 -6.77 -11.55
N THR A 29 -20.82 -5.66 -11.50
CA THR A 29 -20.31 -4.39 -10.98
C THR A 29 -19.96 -4.52 -9.51
N PHE A 30 -18.73 -4.13 -9.15
CA PHE A 30 -18.31 -4.00 -7.77
C PHE A 30 -18.72 -2.63 -7.22
N PHE A 31 -19.86 -2.60 -6.52
CA PHE A 31 -20.40 -1.37 -5.94
C PHE A 31 -19.66 -0.99 -4.65
N HIS A 32 -18.44 -0.56 -4.79
CA HIS A 32 -17.63 -0.11 -3.67
C HIS A 32 -16.82 1.13 -4.05
N GLY A 33 -16.92 2.16 -3.24
CA GLY A 33 -16.19 3.40 -3.43
C GLY A 33 -16.46 4.39 -2.32
N HIS A 34 -15.67 5.44 -2.29
CA HIS A 34 -15.78 6.53 -1.33
C HIS A 34 -15.72 7.87 -2.05
N THR A 35 -16.32 8.91 -1.44
CA THR A 35 -16.34 10.26 -2.00
C THR A 35 -14.95 10.78 -2.36
N PHE A 36 -13.94 10.43 -1.55
CA PHE A 36 -12.56 10.87 -1.77
C PHE A 36 -11.68 9.83 -2.47
N THR A 37 -12.27 8.83 -3.11
CA THR A 37 -11.52 7.86 -3.92
C THR A 37 -10.74 8.60 -5.00
N GLY A 38 -9.45 8.29 -5.12
CA GLY A 38 -8.56 8.94 -6.09
C GLY A 38 -8.21 10.40 -5.75
N ASN A 39 -8.34 10.82 -4.50
CA ASN A 39 -7.93 12.15 -4.07
C ASN A 39 -6.49 12.44 -4.49
N ALA A 40 -6.31 13.45 -5.36
CA ALA A 40 -5.03 13.74 -5.98
C ALA A 40 -3.94 14.12 -4.98
N LEU A 41 -4.29 14.84 -3.92
CA LEU A 41 -3.35 15.24 -2.86
C LEU A 41 -2.87 14.02 -2.07
N ALA A 42 -3.78 13.14 -1.68
CA ALA A 42 -3.45 11.91 -0.97
C ALA A 42 -2.60 10.96 -1.83
N CYS A 43 -2.92 10.84 -3.11
CA CYS A 43 -2.14 10.05 -4.07
C CYS A 43 -0.72 10.63 -4.25
N ALA A 44 -0.57 11.94 -4.36
CA ALA A 44 0.73 12.59 -4.45
C ALA A 44 1.58 12.35 -3.19
N ALA A 45 0.98 12.45 -2.00
CA ALA A 45 1.66 12.15 -0.74
C ALA A 45 2.09 10.68 -0.66
N ALA A 46 1.25 9.75 -1.11
CA ALA A 46 1.58 8.32 -1.16
C ALA A 46 2.74 8.02 -2.11
N LEU A 47 2.72 8.61 -3.31
CA LEU A 47 3.80 8.46 -4.28
C LEU A 47 5.13 9.00 -3.73
N ALA A 48 5.11 10.16 -3.09
CA ALA A 48 6.28 10.72 -2.44
C ALA A 48 6.83 9.80 -1.33
N SER A 49 5.94 9.21 -0.53
CA SER A 49 6.31 8.22 0.50
C SER A 49 6.99 7.00 -0.12
N LEU A 50 6.44 6.42 -1.18
CA LEU A 50 7.04 5.28 -1.88
C LEU A 50 8.40 5.63 -2.49
N GLN A 51 8.55 6.83 -3.06
CA GLN A 51 9.84 7.30 -3.59
C GLN A 51 10.91 7.43 -2.50
N LEU A 52 10.53 7.85 -1.28
CA LEU A 52 11.44 7.91 -0.15
C LEU A 52 11.92 6.51 0.27
N PHE A 53 11.07 5.49 0.23
CA PHE A 53 11.46 4.11 0.49
C PHE A 53 12.58 3.64 -0.46
N GLN A 54 12.45 3.95 -1.74
CA GLN A 54 13.46 3.60 -2.75
C GLN A 54 14.73 4.44 -2.60
N ARG A 55 14.58 5.76 -2.51
CA ARG A 55 15.67 6.72 -2.47
C ARG A 55 16.56 6.57 -1.24
N ASN A 56 15.98 6.28 -0.10
CA ASN A 56 16.69 6.19 1.18
C ASN A 56 17.00 4.74 1.58
N HIS A 57 16.80 3.76 0.69
CA HIS A 57 17.05 2.34 0.97
C HIS A 57 16.43 1.86 2.30
N VAL A 58 15.20 2.30 2.57
CA VAL A 58 14.55 2.11 3.88
C VAL A 58 14.45 0.64 4.25
N LEU A 59 14.08 -0.24 3.31
CA LEU A 59 13.96 -1.68 3.56
C LEU A 59 15.29 -2.33 3.91
N GLU A 60 16.38 -1.91 3.28
CA GLU A 60 17.72 -2.38 3.60
C GLU A 60 18.10 -1.98 5.03
N ASN A 61 17.84 -0.72 5.40
CA ASN A 61 18.08 -0.24 6.76
C ASN A 61 17.22 -0.98 7.79
N VAL A 62 15.95 -1.22 7.51
CA VAL A 62 15.07 -1.99 8.39
C VAL A 62 15.59 -3.41 8.60
N ASN A 63 16.06 -4.06 7.54
CA ASN A 63 16.64 -5.41 7.64
C ASN A 63 17.92 -5.43 8.49
N GLN A 64 18.76 -4.41 8.40
CA GLN A 64 19.95 -4.29 9.23
C GLN A 64 19.60 -4.08 10.71
N VAL A 65 18.70 -3.16 10.99
CA VAL A 65 18.20 -2.88 12.35
C VAL A 65 17.54 -4.12 12.94
N ALA A 66 16.71 -4.84 12.17
CA ALA A 66 16.07 -6.07 12.63
C ALA A 66 17.09 -7.15 13.06
N LYS A 67 18.18 -7.30 12.32
CA LYS A 67 19.25 -8.24 12.69
C LYS A 67 19.93 -7.85 14.00
N VAL A 68 20.23 -6.56 14.19
CA VAL A 68 20.82 -6.06 15.43
C VAL A 68 19.88 -6.29 16.60
N LEU A 69 18.59 -5.93 16.46
CA LEU A 69 17.59 -6.15 17.50
C LEU A 69 17.46 -7.64 17.84
N GLN A 70 17.44 -8.51 16.86
CA GLN A 70 17.36 -9.96 17.09
C GLN A 70 18.57 -10.49 17.87
N GLN A 71 19.77 -10.00 17.58
CA GLN A 71 20.99 -10.38 18.29
C GLN A 71 21.01 -9.86 19.73
N GLU A 72 20.65 -8.59 19.92
CA GLU A 72 20.67 -7.94 21.24
C GLU A 72 19.56 -8.44 22.16
N LEU A 73 18.41 -8.84 21.61
CA LEU A 73 17.27 -9.32 22.40
C LEU A 73 17.30 -10.83 22.64
N ALA A 74 18.04 -11.60 21.88
CA ALA A 74 18.15 -13.05 22.03
C ALA A 74 18.49 -13.52 23.48
N PRO A 75 19.44 -12.85 24.21
CA PRO A 75 19.76 -13.22 25.58
C PRO A 75 18.62 -12.98 26.60
N LEU A 76 17.61 -12.19 26.23
CA LEU A 76 16.50 -11.82 27.10
C LEU A 76 15.30 -12.79 27.02
N GLY A 77 15.28 -13.64 26.03
CA GLY A 77 14.24 -14.67 25.79
C GLY A 77 14.82 -16.03 25.79
#